data_25ed79229825b05b292d6807ed2444e9
#
_entry.id   25ed79229825b05b292d6807ed2444e9
#
_cell.length_a   1.000
_cell.length_b   1.000
_cell.length_c   1.000
_cell.angle_alpha   90.00
_cell.angle_beta   90.00
_cell.angle_gamma   90.00
#
_symmetry.space_group_name_H-M   'P 1'
#
loop_
_entity.id
_entity.type
_entity.pdbx_description
1 polymer ?
#
loop_
_entity_poly.entity_id
_entity_poly.type
_entity_poly.pdbx_seq_one_letter_code
_entity_poly.pdbx_strand_id
1 'polypeptide(L)'
;CDIQLFVDEISHRKRNDKIIMLTGTNGKSTTSMMIYHILDKLGKKVQVGGNIGSRGVLDFELSDQDIIFIIELSSYQIELSPNIKPDIGILLNISPDHLDRHGDMDKYIDIKFDIFKHQNEDDISIIGLDGEIVSSEIKKRNFESNLISYKNNPQDGNEIAELHVDGEVSRYDIAKYSASHKITYPSNITACIACMHAMKIEFNSYCEYFDSFKGLPHRTELIHEYKNIQYINDSKATNADAAKQALTIYNNIYWILGGVEKYGGISQLTKYFSKIKKAYLIGESAESLSITLFNSKIEYENCVTLRNAINRSTKDAEKSKSKVTILFSPACASFDQYKNFEERGLEFTTIVGELVKERNEIRQIN
;
A
#
# COMPACT_ATOMS: atom_id res chain seq x y z
N CYS A 1 8.71 -18.14 15.23
CA CYS A 1 8.83 -16.76 14.73
C CYS A 1 8.45 -15.80 15.86
N ASP A 2 8.95 -14.58 15.81
CA ASP A 2 8.68 -13.52 16.80
C ASP A 2 7.18 -13.23 16.99
N ILE A 3 6.41 -13.27 15.89
CA ILE A 3 4.94 -13.13 15.93
C ILE A 3 4.29 -14.19 16.82
N GLN A 4 4.68 -15.47 16.66
CA GLN A 4 4.11 -16.56 17.46
C GLN A 4 4.46 -16.37 18.95
N LEU A 5 5.72 -16.05 19.27
CA LEU A 5 6.15 -15.81 20.66
C LEU A 5 5.37 -14.66 21.30
N PHE A 6 5.13 -13.60 20.57
CA PHE A 6 4.35 -12.46 21.04
C PHE A 6 2.88 -12.85 21.30
N VAL A 7 2.25 -13.58 20.39
CA VAL A 7 0.86 -14.04 20.56
C VAL A 7 0.73 -14.94 21.77
N ASP A 8 1.66 -15.88 21.93
CA ASP A 8 1.69 -16.79 23.08
C ASP A 8 1.81 -16.01 24.40
N GLU A 9 2.70 -15.01 24.46
CA GLU A 9 2.86 -14.14 25.64
C GLU A 9 1.59 -13.35 25.96
N ILE A 10 0.98 -12.71 24.95
CA ILE A 10 -0.24 -11.91 25.15
C ILE A 10 -1.42 -12.79 25.59
N SER A 11 -1.55 -14.03 25.08
CA SER A 11 -2.63 -14.95 25.43
C SER A 11 -2.61 -15.35 26.92
N HIS A 12 -1.45 -15.30 27.57
CA HIS A 12 -1.30 -15.59 29.01
C HIS A 12 -1.61 -14.40 29.92
N ARG A 13 -1.75 -13.21 29.35
CA ARG A 13 -2.09 -12.00 30.12
C ARG A 13 -3.59 -11.97 30.42
N LYS A 14 -3.94 -11.81 31.69
CA LYS A 14 -5.34 -11.63 32.12
C LYS A 14 -5.81 -10.20 31.91
N ARG A 15 -5.97 -9.80 30.61
CA ARG A 15 -6.27 -8.42 30.19
C ARG A 15 -7.23 -8.42 29.02
N ASN A 16 -7.80 -7.23 28.74
CA ASN A 16 -8.64 -6.97 27.57
C ASN A 16 -7.81 -6.36 26.41
N ASP A 17 -6.53 -6.73 26.31
CA ASP A 17 -5.72 -6.34 25.15
C ASP A 17 -6.40 -6.85 23.86
N LYS A 18 -6.30 -6.08 22.78
CA LYS A 18 -6.85 -6.44 21.47
C LYS A 18 -5.74 -6.61 20.44
N ILE A 19 -5.79 -7.70 19.71
CA ILE A 19 -4.84 -8.00 18.64
C ILE A 19 -5.55 -7.85 17.28
N ILE A 20 -5.13 -6.85 16.51
CA ILE A 20 -5.53 -6.65 15.12
C ILE A 20 -4.38 -7.13 14.25
N MET A 21 -4.58 -8.16 13.45
CA MET A 21 -3.59 -8.61 12.48
C MET A 21 -4.07 -8.36 11.08
N LEU A 22 -3.18 -7.89 10.21
CA LEU A 22 -3.54 -7.66 8.83
C LEU A 22 -2.50 -8.16 7.84
N THR A 23 -3.01 -8.71 6.74
CA THR A 23 -2.24 -9.17 5.60
C THR A 23 -2.88 -8.75 4.27
N GLY A 24 -2.18 -9.03 3.21
CA GLY A 24 -2.57 -8.74 1.83
C GLY A 24 -1.34 -8.70 0.93
N THR A 25 -1.50 -8.63 -0.36
CA THR A 25 -0.37 -8.38 -1.24
C THR A 25 0.03 -6.91 -1.16
N ASN A 26 -0.92 -5.99 -1.29
CA ASN A 26 -0.70 -4.55 -1.29
C ASN A 26 -1.56 -3.85 -0.22
N GLY A 27 -1.17 -2.63 0.16
CA GLY A 27 -1.94 -1.79 1.08
C GLY A 27 -1.67 -1.99 2.57
N LYS A 28 -1.02 -3.07 2.98
CA LYS A 28 -0.80 -3.45 4.39
C LYS A 28 -0.34 -2.29 5.28
N SER A 29 0.83 -1.76 5.04
CA SER A 29 1.43 -0.73 5.91
C SER A 29 0.61 0.56 5.94
N THR A 30 0.01 0.95 4.80
CA THR A 30 -0.85 2.13 4.75
C THR A 30 -2.09 1.94 5.62
N THR A 31 -2.74 0.78 5.52
CA THR A 31 -3.92 0.45 6.34
C THR A 31 -3.56 0.34 7.82
N SER A 32 -2.46 -0.35 8.17
CA SER A 32 -2.00 -0.45 9.57
C SER A 32 -1.77 0.92 10.20
N MET A 33 -1.06 1.79 9.49
CA MET A 33 -0.75 3.12 10.00
C MET A 33 -1.97 4.05 10.01
N MET A 34 -2.93 3.85 9.11
CA MET A 34 -4.18 4.60 9.13
C MET A 34 -5.06 4.18 10.33
N ILE A 35 -5.17 2.88 10.59
CA ILE A 35 -5.85 2.35 11.79
C ILE A 35 -5.16 2.90 13.06
N TYR A 36 -3.82 2.83 13.12
CA TYR A 36 -3.04 3.40 14.21
C TYR A 36 -3.35 4.88 14.41
N HIS A 37 -3.27 5.69 13.34
CA HIS A 37 -3.50 7.12 13.38
C HIS A 37 -4.88 7.49 13.92
N ILE A 38 -5.93 6.78 13.47
CA ILE A 38 -7.30 7.05 13.93
C ILE A 38 -7.46 6.66 15.41
N LEU A 39 -6.98 5.49 15.81
CA LEU A 39 -7.08 5.03 17.20
C LEU A 39 -6.28 5.91 18.18
N ASP A 40 -5.09 6.36 17.75
CA ASP A 40 -4.27 7.30 18.52
C ASP A 40 -5.00 8.65 18.70
N LYS A 41 -5.59 9.19 17.62
CA LYS A 41 -6.41 10.41 17.67
C LYS A 41 -7.65 10.27 18.55
N LEU A 42 -8.20 9.07 18.65
CA LEU A 42 -9.30 8.76 19.58
C LEU A 42 -8.82 8.55 21.03
N GLY A 43 -7.53 8.74 21.32
CA GLY A 43 -6.95 8.58 22.65
C GLY A 43 -6.82 7.13 23.11
N LYS A 44 -6.88 6.15 22.21
CA LYS A 44 -6.65 4.75 22.54
C LYS A 44 -5.17 4.47 22.72
N LYS A 45 -4.81 3.60 23.65
CA LYS A 45 -3.44 3.11 23.75
C LYS A 45 -3.20 2.07 22.66
N VAL A 46 -2.39 2.41 21.69
CA VAL A 46 -2.19 1.58 20.48
C VAL A 46 -0.71 1.45 20.14
N GLN A 47 -0.30 0.28 19.68
CA GLN A 47 1.04 0.03 19.17
C GLN A 47 0.95 -0.67 17.81
N VAL A 48 1.87 -0.35 16.90
CA VAL A 48 1.92 -0.92 15.55
C VAL A 48 3.31 -1.48 15.27
N GLY A 49 3.36 -2.65 14.65
CA GLY A 49 4.63 -3.32 14.33
C GLY A 49 4.44 -4.56 13.43
N GLY A 50 5.43 -5.45 13.46
CA GLY A 50 5.48 -6.63 12.60
C GLY A 50 6.25 -6.36 11.30
N ASN A 51 5.68 -6.63 10.14
CA ASN A 51 6.30 -6.40 8.82
C ASN A 51 6.29 -4.93 8.38
N ILE A 52 6.24 -4.00 9.31
CA ILE A 52 6.17 -2.56 9.06
C ILE A 52 7.26 -1.81 9.83
N GLY A 53 8.00 -0.94 9.14
CA GLY A 53 9.05 -0.13 9.75
C GLY A 53 10.19 -0.96 10.32
N SER A 54 10.86 -0.41 11.36
CA SER A 54 11.98 -1.06 12.06
C SER A 54 11.58 -1.69 13.40
N ARG A 55 10.29 -1.59 13.81
CA ARG A 55 9.82 -2.07 15.10
C ARG A 55 9.25 -3.48 14.99
N GLY A 56 9.94 -4.46 15.59
CA GLY A 56 9.43 -5.82 15.75
C GLY A 56 8.32 -5.89 16.81
N VAL A 57 7.54 -6.96 16.81
CA VAL A 57 6.49 -7.16 17.84
C VAL A 57 7.07 -7.39 19.24
N LEU A 58 8.30 -7.89 19.34
CA LEU A 58 8.98 -8.07 20.62
C LEU A 58 9.48 -6.75 21.24
N ASP A 59 9.45 -5.66 20.47
CA ASP A 59 9.76 -4.31 20.97
C ASP A 59 8.52 -3.59 21.54
N PHE A 60 7.36 -4.25 21.57
CA PHE A 60 6.15 -3.66 22.14
C PHE A 60 6.26 -3.48 23.64
N GLU A 61 5.88 -2.31 24.10
CA GLU A 61 5.84 -1.99 25.52
C GLU A 61 4.56 -2.54 26.15
N LEU A 62 4.70 -3.47 27.06
CA LEU A 62 3.59 -4.02 27.82
C LEU A 62 3.33 -3.13 29.05
N SER A 63 2.11 -2.73 29.29
CA SER A 63 1.72 -1.83 30.39
C SER A 63 0.58 -2.40 31.21
N ASP A 64 0.19 -1.69 32.26
CA ASP A 64 -0.97 -2.04 33.08
C ASP A 64 -2.32 -1.55 32.52
N GLN A 65 -2.32 -0.87 31.39
CA GLN A 65 -3.53 -0.47 30.65
C GLN A 65 -3.77 -1.42 29.48
N ASP A 66 -5.04 -1.62 29.10
CA ASP A 66 -5.38 -2.37 27.90
C ASP A 66 -4.81 -1.70 26.65
N ILE A 67 -4.18 -2.50 25.79
CA ILE A 67 -3.49 -2.04 24.60
C ILE A 67 -4.13 -2.67 23.35
N ILE A 68 -4.20 -1.90 22.28
CA ILE A 68 -4.54 -2.39 20.96
C ILE A 68 -3.24 -2.60 20.19
N PHE A 69 -2.94 -3.83 19.83
CA PHE A 69 -1.78 -4.18 19.02
C PHE A 69 -2.19 -4.34 17.56
N ILE A 70 -1.58 -3.56 16.66
CA ILE A 70 -1.77 -3.66 15.22
C ILE A 70 -0.53 -4.31 14.62
N ILE A 71 -0.69 -5.50 14.05
CA ILE A 71 0.41 -6.31 13.56
C ILE A 71 0.26 -6.54 12.06
N GLU A 72 1.16 -5.94 11.28
CA GLU A 72 1.26 -6.24 9.86
C GLU A 72 1.96 -7.58 9.65
N LEU A 73 1.37 -8.46 8.84
CA LEU A 73 1.92 -9.78 8.55
C LEU A 73 2.24 -9.96 7.05
N SER A 74 3.45 -10.44 6.76
CA SER A 74 3.80 -11.04 5.48
C SER A 74 3.30 -12.49 5.40
N SER A 75 3.21 -13.06 4.20
CA SER A 75 2.92 -14.48 4.03
C SER A 75 3.96 -15.39 4.68
N TYR A 76 5.24 -14.98 4.71
CA TYR A 76 6.31 -15.71 5.40
C TYR A 76 6.08 -15.80 6.91
N GLN A 77 5.66 -14.69 7.53
CA GLN A 77 5.39 -14.65 8.97
C GLN A 77 4.16 -15.47 9.33
N ILE A 78 3.10 -15.46 8.51
CA ILE A 78 1.92 -16.30 8.72
C ILE A 78 2.32 -17.78 8.64
N GLU A 79 3.04 -18.20 7.60
CA GLU A 79 3.54 -19.58 7.43
C GLU A 79 4.37 -20.05 8.64
N LEU A 80 5.15 -19.15 9.24
CA LEU A 80 6.01 -19.45 10.41
C LEU A 80 5.32 -19.26 11.76
N SER A 81 4.03 -18.93 11.78
CA SER A 81 3.25 -18.68 12.98
C SER A 81 1.92 -19.44 12.93
N PRO A 82 1.95 -20.78 13.05
CA PRO A 82 0.80 -21.63 12.74
C PRO A 82 -0.38 -21.49 13.70
N ASN A 83 -0.18 -20.89 14.88
CA ASN A 83 -1.20 -20.77 15.93
C ASN A 83 -1.60 -19.32 16.23
N ILE A 84 -1.43 -18.40 15.24
CA ILE A 84 -1.90 -17.02 15.42
C ILE A 84 -3.42 -16.99 15.52
N LYS A 85 -3.91 -16.18 16.45
CA LYS A 85 -5.34 -15.93 16.67
C LYS A 85 -5.56 -14.46 16.96
N PRO A 86 -5.84 -13.62 15.95
CA PRO A 86 -6.21 -12.24 16.18
C PRO A 86 -7.66 -12.11 16.65
N ASP A 87 -7.98 -11.12 17.49
CA ASP A 87 -9.36 -10.69 17.76
C ASP A 87 -10.01 -10.12 16.49
N ILE A 88 -9.22 -9.40 15.67
CA ILE A 88 -9.64 -8.89 14.36
C ILE A 88 -8.58 -9.27 13.34
N GLY A 89 -8.92 -10.17 12.42
CA GLY A 89 -8.10 -10.53 11.27
C GLY A 89 -8.52 -9.73 10.03
N ILE A 90 -7.57 -9.19 9.25
CA ILE A 90 -7.86 -8.40 8.06
C ILE A 90 -7.08 -8.95 6.86
N LEU A 91 -7.78 -9.36 5.82
CA LEU A 91 -7.22 -9.69 4.51
C LEU A 91 -7.63 -8.63 3.50
N LEU A 92 -6.66 -7.81 3.05
CA LEU A 92 -6.93 -6.67 2.16
C LEU A 92 -7.17 -7.10 0.72
N ASN A 93 -6.26 -7.89 0.16
CA ASN A 93 -6.28 -8.33 -1.24
C ASN A 93 -5.24 -9.43 -1.46
N ILE A 94 -5.41 -10.16 -2.57
CA ILE A 94 -4.43 -11.14 -3.06
C ILE A 94 -4.21 -10.89 -4.55
N SER A 95 -2.95 -10.74 -4.95
CA SER A 95 -2.48 -10.74 -6.33
C SER A 95 -1.16 -11.50 -6.42
N PRO A 96 -0.74 -12.00 -7.60
CA PRO A 96 0.47 -12.79 -7.73
C PRO A 96 1.70 -12.06 -7.19
N ASP A 97 2.34 -12.65 -6.18
CA ASP A 97 3.60 -12.20 -5.59
C ASP A 97 4.27 -13.39 -4.85
N HIS A 98 5.58 -13.36 -4.72
CA HIS A 98 6.36 -14.38 -3.99
C HIS A 98 6.11 -15.84 -4.42
N LEU A 99 5.75 -16.08 -5.69
CA LEU A 99 5.52 -17.45 -6.20
C LEU A 99 6.79 -18.29 -6.28
N ASP A 100 7.94 -17.65 -6.41
CA ASP A 100 9.26 -18.27 -6.29
C ASP A 100 9.47 -18.95 -4.93
N ARG A 101 8.87 -18.42 -3.87
CA ARG A 101 8.95 -18.95 -2.50
C ARG A 101 7.84 -19.94 -2.18
N HIS A 102 6.61 -19.62 -2.53
CA HIS A 102 5.43 -20.41 -2.16
C HIS A 102 5.11 -21.52 -3.16
N GLY A 103 5.68 -21.48 -4.38
CA GLY A 103 5.53 -22.45 -5.44
C GLY A 103 4.37 -22.13 -6.40
N ASP A 104 3.16 -21.95 -5.90
CA ASP A 104 1.98 -21.63 -6.70
C ASP A 104 1.04 -20.64 -6.02
N MET A 105 0.00 -20.21 -6.75
CA MET A 105 -1.00 -19.26 -6.26
C MET A 105 -1.90 -19.86 -5.18
N ASP A 106 -2.26 -21.12 -5.29
CA ASP A 106 -3.21 -21.77 -4.37
C ASP A 106 -2.59 -21.81 -2.96
N LYS A 107 -1.32 -22.20 -2.87
CA LYS A 107 -0.60 -22.21 -1.61
C LYS A 107 -0.40 -20.80 -1.03
N TYR A 108 -0.11 -19.81 -1.88
CA TYR A 108 -0.01 -18.42 -1.43
C TYR A 108 -1.34 -17.88 -0.88
N ILE A 109 -2.45 -18.25 -1.53
CA ILE A 109 -3.80 -17.92 -1.07
C ILE A 109 -4.07 -18.57 0.29
N ASP A 110 -3.83 -19.88 0.41
CA ASP A 110 -4.07 -20.62 1.65
C ASP A 110 -3.31 -20.03 2.82
N ILE A 111 -2.02 -19.75 2.65
CA ILE A 111 -1.18 -19.12 3.68
C ILE A 111 -1.79 -17.79 4.14
N LYS A 112 -2.30 -16.95 3.22
CA LYS A 112 -2.90 -15.67 3.63
C LYS A 112 -4.22 -15.83 4.36
N PHE A 113 -5.01 -16.85 4.01
CA PHE A 113 -6.26 -17.17 4.71
C PHE A 113 -6.02 -17.81 6.09
N ASP A 114 -4.83 -18.38 6.34
CA ASP A 114 -4.48 -18.94 7.65
C ASP A 114 -4.50 -17.90 8.79
N ILE A 115 -4.52 -16.59 8.49
CA ILE A 115 -4.74 -15.53 9.49
C ILE A 115 -6.08 -15.70 10.24
N PHE A 116 -7.07 -16.36 9.65
CA PHE A 116 -8.40 -16.59 10.21
C PHE A 116 -8.57 -17.97 10.86
N LYS A 117 -7.59 -18.87 10.68
CA LYS A 117 -7.70 -20.30 10.94
C LYS A 117 -8.10 -20.66 12.37
N HIS A 118 -7.69 -19.88 13.34
CA HIS A 118 -7.93 -20.15 14.77
C HIS A 118 -8.91 -19.16 15.40
N GLN A 119 -9.54 -18.30 14.61
CA GLN A 119 -10.61 -17.44 15.09
C GLN A 119 -11.87 -18.25 15.44
N ASN A 120 -12.66 -17.75 16.37
CA ASN A 120 -13.93 -18.32 16.79
C ASN A 120 -15.04 -17.25 16.76
N GLU A 121 -16.24 -17.58 17.29
CA GLU A 121 -17.42 -16.71 17.30
C GLU A 121 -17.25 -15.34 18.01
N ASP A 122 -16.24 -15.21 18.87
CA ASP A 122 -15.93 -13.95 19.55
C ASP A 122 -15.03 -13.03 18.70
N ASP A 123 -14.42 -13.57 17.66
CA ASP A 123 -13.45 -12.88 16.79
C ASP A 123 -14.11 -12.34 15.52
N ILE A 124 -13.40 -11.49 14.81
CA ILE A 124 -13.91 -10.85 13.58
C ILE A 124 -12.93 -11.05 12.41
N SER A 125 -13.44 -11.57 11.29
CA SER A 125 -12.75 -11.63 10.01
C SER A 125 -13.18 -10.47 9.12
N ILE A 126 -12.22 -9.67 8.63
CA ILE A 126 -12.47 -8.58 7.69
C ILE A 126 -11.80 -8.91 6.34
N ILE A 127 -12.59 -8.91 5.26
CA ILE A 127 -12.12 -9.37 3.95
C ILE A 127 -12.49 -8.39 2.84
N GLY A 128 -11.49 -7.92 2.10
CA GLY A 128 -11.66 -7.03 0.93
C GLY A 128 -12.04 -7.78 -0.33
N LEU A 129 -13.14 -7.38 -0.96
CA LEU A 129 -13.71 -8.04 -2.15
C LEU A 129 -13.41 -7.32 -3.48
N ASP A 130 -12.52 -6.34 -3.51
CA ASP A 130 -12.17 -5.59 -4.73
C ASP A 130 -11.43 -6.43 -5.78
N GLY A 131 -10.89 -7.60 -5.40
CA GLY A 131 -10.16 -8.53 -6.27
C GLY A 131 -10.92 -9.82 -6.56
N GLU A 132 -10.87 -10.30 -7.81
CA GLU A 132 -11.56 -11.53 -8.24
C GLU A 132 -11.10 -12.77 -7.45
N ILE A 133 -9.81 -12.87 -7.13
CA ILE A 133 -9.24 -14.01 -6.39
C ILE A 133 -9.91 -14.13 -5.02
N VAL A 134 -9.90 -13.06 -4.23
CA VAL A 134 -10.48 -13.08 -2.87
C VAL A 134 -11.99 -13.31 -2.94
N SER A 135 -12.68 -12.63 -3.88
CA SER A 135 -14.13 -12.77 -4.06
C SER A 135 -14.57 -14.19 -4.46
N SER A 136 -13.71 -14.96 -5.12
CA SER A 136 -13.97 -16.37 -5.44
C SER A 136 -13.65 -17.29 -4.26
N GLU A 137 -12.57 -17.03 -3.56
CA GLU A 137 -12.08 -17.88 -2.47
C GLU A 137 -12.95 -17.80 -1.21
N ILE A 138 -13.49 -16.63 -0.87
CA ILE A 138 -14.37 -16.47 0.30
C ILE A 138 -15.60 -17.37 0.22
N LYS A 139 -16.10 -17.64 -0.99
CA LYS A 139 -17.28 -18.50 -1.21
C LYS A 139 -17.00 -19.99 -0.98
N LYS A 140 -15.74 -20.38 -0.97
CA LYS A 140 -15.31 -21.78 -0.80
C LYS A 140 -14.93 -22.08 0.65
N ARG A 141 -14.89 -21.07 1.52
CA ARG A 141 -14.38 -21.19 2.88
C ARG A 141 -15.47 -20.92 3.91
N ASN A 142 -15.41 -21.63 5.01
CA ASN A 142 -16.27 -21.41 6.18
C ASN A 142 -15.45 -20.64 7.23
N PHE A 143 -16.08 -19.65 7.85
CA PHE A 143 -15.51 -18.87 8.92
C PHE A 143 -16.27 -19.14 10.21
N GLU A 144 -15.57 -19.47 11.29
CA GLU A 144 -16.17 -19.60 12.61
C GLU A 144 -16.37 -18.22 13.27
N SER A 145 -15.61 -17.22 12.83
CA SER A 145 -15.68 -15.82 13.28
C SER A 145 -16.80 -15.04 12.60
N ASN A 146 -17.17 -13.91 13.20
CA ASN A 146 -18.09 -12.95 12.58
C ASN A 146 -17.43 -12.34 11.34
N LEU A 147 -18.10 -12.44 10.19
CA LEU A 147 -17.54 -11.99 8.91
C LEU A 147 -18.01 -10.59 8.53
N ILE A 148 -17.07 -9.69 8.32
CA ILE A 148 -17.28 -8.42 7.65
C ILE A 148 -16.58 -8.47 6.31
N SER A 149 -17.30 -8.36 5.21
CA SER A 149 -16.66 -8.14 3.92
C SER A 149 -16.87 -6.71 3.43
N TYR A 150 -15.92 -6.20 2.66
CA TYR A 150 -16.00 -4.84 2.16
C TYR A 150 -15.58 -4.74 0.69
N LYS A 151 -16.10 -3.75 0.01
CA LYS A 151 -15.66 -3.38 -1.35
C LYS A 151 -15.81 -1.89 -1.58
N ASN A 152 -15.10 -1.39 -2.59
CA ASN A 152 -15.31 -0.05 -3.12
C ASN A 152 -16.27 -0.13 -4.30
N ASN A 153 -17.28 0.71 -4.29
CA ASN A 153 -18.29 0.76 -5.34
C ASN A 153 -18.45 2.21 -5.81
N PRO A 154 -17.63 2.67 -6.79
CA PRO A 154 -17.78 4.02 -7.32
C PRO A 154 -19.15 4.17 -7.99
N GLN A 155 -19.95 5.15 -7.51
CA GLN A 155 -21.28 5.45 -8.03
C GLN A 155 -21.34 6.94 -8.39
N ASP A 156 -21.79 7.27 -9.59
CA ASP A 156 -22.02 8.65 -10.06
C ASP A 156 -20.82 9.60 -9.84
N GLY A 157 -19.59 9.06 -9.94
CA GLY A 157 -18.36 9.81 -9.72
C GLY A 157 -17.93 9.94 -8.25
N ASN A 158 -18.69 9.38 -7.30
CA ASN A 158 -18.35 9.31 -5.88
C ASN A 158 -17.74 7.95 -5.54
N GLU A 159 -16.77 7.97 -4.64
CA GLU A 159 -16.16 6.76 -4.07
C GLU A 159 -16.99 6.32 -2.85
N ILE A 160 -17.66 5.17 -2.96
CA ILE A 160 -18.50 4.61 -1.90
C ILE A 160 -17.82 3.39 -1.30
N ALA A 161 -17.61 3.42 0.00
CA ALA A 161 -17.22 2.25 0.79
C ALA A 161 -18.47 1.45 1.17
N GLU A 162 -18.52 0.19 0.81
CA GLU A 162 -19.61 -0.73 1.20
C GLU A 162 -19.07 -1.76 2.19
N LEU A 163 -19.74 -1.92 3.33
CA LEU A 163 -19.53 -2.99 4.30
C LEU A 163 -20.73 -3.94 4.25
N HIS A 164 -20.46 -5.23 4.21
CA HIS A 164 -21.46 -6.30 4.23
C HIS A 164 -21.29 -7.08 5.54
N VAL A 165 -22.30 -7.02 6.39
CA VAL A 165 -22.31 -7.66 7.73
C VAL A 165 -23.67 -8.32 7.91
N ASP A 166 -23.70 -9.62 8.15
CA ASP A 166 -24.92 -10.40 8.41
C ASP A 166 -26.06 -10.19 7.39
N GLY A 167 -25.70 -9.98 6.13
CA GLY A 167 -26.65 -9.73 5.03
C GLY A 167 -27.09 -8.28 4.89
N GLU A 168 -26.71 -7.40 5.81
CA GLU A 168 -26.92 -5.95 5.71
C GLU A 168 -25.76 -5.26 4.98
N VAL A 169 -26.04 -4.13 4.32
CA VAL A 169 -25.05 -3.33 3.60
C VAL A 169 -25.06 -1.90 4.12
N SER A 170 -23.97 -1.53 4.78
CA SER A 170 -23.70 -0.15 5.18
C SER A 170 -22.86 0.57 4.13
N ARG A 171 -23.21 1.83 3.82
CA ARG A 171 -22.54 2.64 2.80
C ARG A 171 -22.01 3.94 3.39
N TYR A 172 -20.76 4.28 3.01
CA TYR A 172 -20.07 5.49 3.45
C TYR A 172 -19.52 6.22 2.22
N ASP A 173 -19.85 7.50 2.07
CA ASP A 173 -19.23 8.35 1.06
C ASP A 173 -17.82 8.73 1.53
N ILE A 174 -16.82 8.25 0.79
CA ILE A 174 -15.41 8.48 1.07
C ILE A 174 -14.72 9.37 0.02
N ALA A 175 -15.49 9.92 -0.92
CA ALA A 175 -14.96 10.74 -2.01
C ALA A 175 -14.14 11.93 -1.50
N LYS A 176 -14.59 12.60 -0.45
CA LYS A 176 -13.86 13.71 0.20
C LYS A 176 -12.49 13.27 0.68
N TYR A 177 -12.40 12.11 1.32
CA TYR A 177 -11.17 11.60 1.92
C TYR A 177 -10.22 10.99 0.89
N SER A 178 -10.74 10.35 -0.15
CA SER A 178 -9.93 9.82 -1.25
C SER A 178 -9.40 10.91 -2.18
N ALA A 179 -10.15 12.01 -2.36
CA ALA A 179 -9.75 13.13 -3.19
C ALA A 179 -8.74 14.08 -2.52
N SER A 180 -8.89 14.34 -1.22
CA SER A 180 -7.97 15.20 -0.46
C SER A 180 -6.58 14.57 -0.31
N HIS A 181 -6.52 13.24 -0.27
CA HIS A 181 -5.30 12.46 -0.15
C HIS A 181 -5.08 11.62 -1.41
N LYS A 182 -4.45 12.20 -2.42
CA LYS A 182 -3.86 11.47 -3.57
C LYS A 182 -2.93 10.31 -3.14
N ILE A 183 -2.77 10.13 -1.84
CA ILE A 183 -1.83 9.28 -1.14
C ILE A 183 -2.48 7.97 -0.67
N THR A 184 -3.82 7.89 -0.58
CA THR A 184 -4.48 6.73 0.01
C THR A 184 -5.54 6.17 -0.92
N TYR A 185 -5.43 4.88 -1.21
CA TYR A 185 -6.40 4.18 -2.06
C TYR A 185 -7.73 4.00 -1.35
N PRO A 186 -8.86 4.15 -2.04
CA PRO A 186 -10.18 3.94 -1.47
C PRO A 186 -10.30 2.64 -0.67
N SER A 187 -9.73 1.53 -1.17
CA SER A 187 -9.74 0.24 -0.47
C SER A 187 -9.06 0.25 0.89
N ASN A 188 -8.01 1.06 1.10
CA ASN A 188 -7.37 1.18 2.41
C ASN A 188 -8.25 1.94 3.40
N ILE A 189 -8.95 2.98 2.91
CA ILE A 189 -9.93 3.73 3.71
C ILE A 189 -11.08 2.81 4.11
N THR A 190 -11.62 2.05 3.15
CA THR A 190 -12.72 1.11 3.39
C THR A 190 -12.33 0.02 4.38
N ALA A 191 -11.12 -0.55 4.28
CA ALA A 191 -10.61 -1.51 5.25
C ALA A 191 -10.50 -0.91 6.66
N CYS A 192 -10.06 0.36 6.76
CA CYS A 192 -10.01 1.06 8.03
C CYS A 192 -11.41 1.28 8.61
N ILE A 193 -12.40 1.68 7.79
CA ILE A 193 -13.81 1.81 8.21
C ILE A 193 -14.34 0.46 8.72
N ALA A 194 -14.05 -0.64 8.01
CA ALA A 194 -14.45 -1.98 8.43
C ALA A 194 -13.84 -2.36 9.79
N CYS A 195 -12.56 -2.01 10.03
CA CYS A 195 -11.90 -2.22 11.31
C CYS A 195 -12.53 -1.39 12.44
N MET A 196 -12.84 -0.11 12.19
CA MET A 196 -13.51 0.74 13.18
C MET A 196 -14.94 0.24 13.48
N HIS A 197 -15.65 -0.24 12.45
CA HIS A 197 -16.97 -0.87 12.60
C HIS A 197 -16.88 -2.12 13.50
N ALA A 198 -15.90 -3.01 13.25
CA ALA A 198 -15.62 -4.19 14.08
C ALA A 198 -15.37 -3.82 15.55
N MET A 199 -14.73 -2.68 15.78
CA MET A 199 -14.48 -2.13 17.13
C MET A 199 -15.68 -1.36 17.72
N LYS A 200 -16.82 -1.31 17.02
CA LYS A 200 -18.03 -0.57 17.42
C LYS A 200 -17.78 0.93 17.61
N ILE A 201 -16.92 1.51 16.78
CA ILE A 201 -16.61 2.95 16.76
C ILE A 201 -17.40 3.61 15.63
N GLU A 202 -18.23 4.58 15.98
CA GLU A 202 -19.10 5.29 15.05
C GLU A 202 -18.32 6.12 14.03
N PHE A 203 -18.69 6.04 12.74
CA PHE A 203 -17.99 6.70 11.64
C PHE A 203 -17.80 8.20 11.85
N ASN A 204 -18.84 8.91 12.30
CA ASN A 204 -18.81 10.35 12.51
C ASN A 204 -17.82 10.81 13.62
N SER A 205 -17.38 9.89 14.49
CA SER A 205 -16.44 10.22 15.56
C SER A 205 -14.98 10.29 15.08
N TYR A 206 -14.66 9.74 13.91
CA TYR A 206 -13.28 9.65 13.43
C TYR A 206 -13.08 10.04 11.95
N CYS A 207 -14.15 10.20 11.17
CA CYS A 207 -14.02 10.38 9.73
C CYS A 207 -13.15 11.60 9.32
N GLU A 208 -13.12 12.66 10.12
CA GLU A 208 -12.26 13.81 9.89
C GLU A 208 -10.76 13.52 10.11
N TYR A 209 -10.44 12.46 10.85
CA TYR A 209 -9.03 12.09 11.06
C TYR A 209 -8.37 11.53 9.80
N PHE A 210 -9.14 11.07 8.82
CA PHE A 210 -8.58 10.74 7.51
C PHE A 210 -7.87 11.94 6.87
N ASP A 211 -8.38 13.17 7.06
CA ASP A 211 -7.78 14.38 6.50
C ASP A 211 -6.40 14.71 7.10
N SER A 212 -6.13 14.28 8.32
CA SER A 212 -4.85 14.50 8.99
C SER A 212 -3.81 13.38 8.75
N PHE A 213 -4.19 12.28 8.11
CA PHE A 213 -3.27 11.19 7.77
C PHE A 213 -2.39 11.56 6.57
N LYS A 214 -1.10 11.72 6.78
CA LYS A 214 -0.14 12.19 5.76
C LYS A 214 0.35 11.11 4.78
N GLY A 215 -0.13 9.87 4.92
CA GLY A 215 0.41 8.73 4.17
C GLY A 215 1.73 8.22 4.74
N LEU A 216 2.40 7.40 3.96
CA LEU A 216 3.70 6.83 4.32
C LEU A 216 4.78 7.28 3.36
N PRO A 217 6.03 7.46 3.82
CA PRO A 217 7.15 7.74 2.93
C PRO A 217 7.25 6.72 1.79
N HIS A 218 7.61 7.19 0.63
CA HIS A 218 7.84 6.38 -0.58
C HIS A 218 6.59 5.63 -1.12
N ARG A 219 5.38 6.08 -0.75
CA ARG A 219 4.09 5.52 -1.24
C ARG A 219 3.24 6.63 -1.85
N THR A 220 3.36 6.84 -3.16
CA THR A 220 2.71 7.93 -3.88
C THR A 220 2.88 9.30 -3.20
N GLU A 221 3.99 9.45 -2.51
CA GLU A 221 4.33 10.62 -1.71
C GLU A 221 4.66 11.82 -2.60
N LEU A 222 3.97 12.94 -2.41
CA LEU A 222 4.32 14.19 -3.07
C LEU A 222 5.55 14.81 -2.41
N ILE A 223 6.68 14.75 -3.11
CA ILE A 223 7.95 15.30 -2.61
C ILE A 223 8.01 16.80 -2.83
N HIS A 224 7.64 17.26 -4.03
CA HIS A 224 7.70 18.67 -4.38
C HIS A 224 6.78 19.03 -5.54
N GLU A 225 6.30 20.28 -5.53
CA GLU A 225 5.67 20.91 -6.71
C GLU A 225 6.52 22.11 -7.15
N TYR A 226 6.95 22.11 -8.41
CA TYR A 226 7.70 23.18 -9.01
C TYR A 226 7.03 23.62 -10.32
N LYS A 227 6.52 24.85 -10.36
CA LYS A 227 5.70 25.34 -11.49
C LYS A 227 4.48 24.40 -11.72
N ASN A 228 4.42 23.82 -12.92
CA ASN A 228 3.39 22.86 -13.32
C ASN A 228 3.83 21.39 -13.18
N ILE A 229 4.96 21.14 -12.53
CA ILE A 229 5.55 19.80 -12.36
C ILE A 229 5.36 19.35 -10.89
N GLN A 230 4.77 18.18 -10.69
CA GLN A 230 4.73 17.50 -9.40
C GLN A 230 5.66 16.28 -9.42
N TYR A 231 6.43 16.09 -8.36
CA TYR A 231 7.35 14.96 -8.19
C TYR A 231 6.76 13.98 -7.18
N ILE A 232 6.47 12.77 -7.63
CA ILE A 232 5.82 11.74 -6.82
C ILE A 232 6.78 10.59 -6.59
N ASN A 233 7.03 10.28 -5.31
CA ASN A 233 7.84 9.16 -4.87
C ASN A 233 6.94 7.97 -4.52
N ASP A 234 7.03 6.92 -5.31
CA ASP A 234 6.32 5.66 -5.09
C ASP A 234 7.32 4.48 -5.14
N SER A 235 8.51 4.68 -4.55
CA SER A 235 9.58 3.68 -4.55
C SER A 235 9.16 2.32 -3.98
N LYS A 236 8.14 2.29 -3.11
CA LYS A 236 7.56 1.07 -2.55
C LYS A 236 6.80 0.23 -3.58
N ALA A 237 6.46 0.76 -4.75
CA ALA A 237 5.86 -0.01 -5.85
C ALA A 237 6.90 -0.97 -6.47
N THR A 238 7.17 -2.08 -5.77
CA THR A 238 8.18 -3.08 -6.14
C THR A 238 7.65 -4.17 -7.07
N ASN A 239 6.42 -4.04 -7.55
CA ASN A 239 5.79 -4.89 -8.56
C ASN A 239 4.81 -4.09 -9.40
N ALA A 240 4.37 -4.65 -10.53
CA ALA A 240 3.46 -3.98 -11.45
C ALA A 240 2.09 -3.67 -10.83
N ASP A 241 1.54 -4.55 -9.99
CA ASP A 241 0.25 -4.34 -9.36
C ASP A 241 0.27 -3.15 -8.38
N ALA A 242 1.36 -2.97 -7.65
CA ALA A 242 1.56 -1.78 -6.82
C ALA A 242 1.65 -0.51 -7.68
N ALA A 243 2.44 -0.51 -8.78
CA ALA A 243 2.58 0.64 -9.68
C ALA A 243 1.28 1.01 -10.40
N LYS A 244 0.42 0.02 -10.70
CA LYS A 244 -0.92 0.23 -11.27
C LYS A 244 -1.68 1.33 -10.54
N GLN A 245 -1.59 1.36 -9.26
CA GLN A 245 -2.35 2.28 -8.41
C GLN A 245 -1.96 3.73 -8.70
N ALA A 246 -0.66 4.05 -8.71
CA ALA A 246 -0.19 5.40 -9.07
C ALA A 246 -0.58 5.79 -10.50
N LEU A 247 -0.48 4.85 -11.47
CA LEU A 247 -0.90 5.07 -12.86
C LEU A 247 -2.42 5.31 -12.99
N THR A 248 -3.23 4.85 -12.04
CA THR A 248 -4.67 5.13 -12.04
C THR A 248 -4.96 6.58 -11.64
N ILE A 249 -4.21 7.13 -10.69
CA ILE A 249 -4.44 8.46 -10.09
C ILE A 249 -3.95 9.60 -11.00
N TYR A 250 -2.73 9.46 -11.54
CA TYR A 250 -2.06 10.55 -12.23
C TYR A 250 -2.32 10.54 -13.74
N ASN A 251 -2.15 11.71 -14.36
CA ASN A 251 -2.23 11.92 -15.82
C ASN A 251 -1.02 12.73 -16.27
N ASN A 252 -0.75 12.75 -17.60
CA ASN A 252 0.42 13.41 -18.18
C ASN A 252 1.73 12.99 -17.50
N ILE A 253 1.95 11.68 -17.43
CA ILE A 253 2.99 11.07 -16.59
C ILE A 253 4.30 10.99 -17.38
N TYR A 254 5.37 11.48 -16.77
CA TYR A 254 6.75 11.13 -17.08
C TYR A 254 7.16 10.04 -16.08
N TRP A 255 7.19 8.79 -16.55
CA TRP A 255 7.29 7.62 -15.69
C TRP A 255 8.72 7.13 -15.51
N ILE A 256 9.25 7.11 -14.30
CA ILE A 256 10.55 6.53 -13.95
C ILE A 256 10.30 5.13 -13.38
N LEU A 257 10.87 4.10 -14.06
CA LEU A 257 10.65 2.70 -13.68
C LEU A 257 11.89 1.84 -13.92
N GLY A 258 11.96 0.70 -13.22
CA GLY A 258 13.02 -0.29 -13.35
C GLY A 258 13.66 -0.70 -12.01
N GLY A 259 14.57 -1.64 -12.10
CA GLY A 259 15.17 -2.38 -11.00
C GLY A 259 15.23 -3.86 -11.33
N VAL A 260 14.96 -4.76 -10.36
CA VAL A 260 14.81 -6.20 -10.58
C VAL A 260 13.35 -6.51 -10.87
N GLU A 261 13.06 -6.95 -12.09
CA GLU A 261 11.71 -7.26 -12.54
C GLU A 261 11.15 -8.52 -11.85
N LYS A 262 9.86 -8.50 -11.53
CA LYS A 262 9.12 -9.69 -11.10
C LYS A 262 8.40 -10.34 -12.26
N TYR A 263 7.99 -11.60 -12.09
CA TYR A 263 7.28 -12.37 -13.10
C TYR A 263 6.10 -11.60 -13.73
N GLY A 264 6.06 -11.60 -15.06
CA GLY A 264 5.01 -10.91 -15.85
C GLY A 264 5.28 -9.45 -16.18
N GLY A 265 6.35 -8.85 -15.64
CA GLY A 265 6.78 -7.48 -15.95
C GLY A 265 5.69 -6.45 -15.80
N ILE A 266 5.63 -5.50 -16.75
CA ILE A 266 4.64 -4.42 -16.77
C ILE A 266 3.49 -4.63 -17.78
N SER A 267 3.36 -5.82 -18.37
CA SER A 267 2.37 -6.09 -19.44
C SER A 267 0.92 -5.83 -19.00
N GLN A 268 0.58 -6.12 -17.75
CA GLN A 268 -0.75 -5.86 -17.18
C GLN A 268 -1.09 -4.37 -17.01
N LEU A 269 -0.09 -3.48 -17.14
CA LEU A 269 -0.26 -2.03 -17.00
C LEU A 269 -0.59 -1.32 -18.32
N THR A 270 -0.56 -2.00 -19.45
CA THR A 270 -0.73 -1.41 -20.79
C THR A 270 -2.02 -0.61 -20.96
N LYS A 271 -3.09 -0.98 -20.27
CA LYS A 271 -4.37 -0.24 -20.26
C LYS A 271 -4.28 1.17 -19.68
N TYR A 272 -3.22 1.49 -18.93
CA TYR A 272 -2.98 2.82 -18.35
C TYR A 272 -1.97 3.64 -19.16
N PHE A 273 -1.37 3.07 -20.20
CA PHE A 273 -0.29 3.71 -20.95
C PHE A 273 -0.71 4.96 -21.70
N SER A 274 -2.00 5.13 -21.99
CA SER A 274 -2.54 6.38 -22.56
C SER A 274 -2.27 7.63 -21.70
N LYS A 275 -1.97 7.45 -20.42
CA LYS A 275 -1.64 8.53 -19.48
C LYS A 275 -0.15 8.88 -19.46
N ILE A 276 0.70 8.05 -20.06
CA ILE A 276 2.17 8.17 -20.04
C ILE A 276 2.62 8.98 -21.24
N LYS A 277 3.40 10.03 -21.01
CA LYS A 277 4.02 10.84 -22.04
C LYS A 277 5.35 10.25 -22.51
N LYS A 278 6.16 9.81 -21.56
CA LYS A 278 7.45 9.17 -21.81
C LYS A 278 7.88 8.36 -20.58
N ALA A 279 8.61 7.28 -20.81
CA ALA A 279 9.17 6.43 -19.76
C ALA A 279 10.69 6.58 -19.67
N TYR A 280 11.23 6.51 -18.45
CA TYR A 280 12.67 6.61 -18.17
C TYR A 280 13.10 5.37 -17.40
N LEU A 281 13.89 4.54 -18.07
CA LEU A 281 14.27 3.22 -17.58
C LEU A 281 15.55 3.29 -16.76
N ILE A 282 15.56 2.59 -15.64
CA ILE A 282 16.71 2.45 -14.73
C ILE A 282 16.96 0.97 -14.41
N GLY A 283 18.18 0.67 -14.00
CA GLY A 283 18.53 -0.64 -13.43
C GLY A 283 18.52 -1.80 -14.42
N GLU A 284 18.56 -3.00 -13.88
CA GLU A 284 18.81 -4.26 -14.61
C GLU A 284 17.71 -4.59 -15.62
N SER A 285 16.45 -4.34 -15.29
CA SER A 285 15.30 -4.70 -16.16
C SER A 285 15.02 -3.71 -17.30
N ALA A 286 15.88 -2.72 -17.51
CA ALA A 286 15.64 -1.68 -18.54
C ALA A 286 15.39 -2.26 -19.94
N GLU A 287 16.11 -3.31 -20.34
CA GLU A 287 15.97 -3.96 -21.65
C GLU A 287 14.62 -4.68 -21.76
N SER A 288 14.23 -5.52 -20.79
CA SER A 288 12.97 -6.26 -20.81
C SER A 288 11.76 -5.33 -20.80
N LEU A 289 11.79 -4.29 -19.97
CA LEU A 289 10.71 -3.29 -19.87
C LEU A 289 10.57 -2.49 -21.17
N SER A 290 11.69 -2.21 -21.86
CA SER A 290 11.69 -1.48 -23.13
C SER A 290 10.88 -2.19 -24.22
N ILE A 291 10.88 -3.52 -24.24
CA ILE A 291 10.12 -4.33 -25.19
C ILE A 291 8.62 -4.08 -25.03
N THR A 292 8.11 -4.08 -23.81
CA THR A 292 6.68 -3.82 -23.53
C THR A 292 6.29 -2.39 -23.91
N LEU A 293 7.14 -1.41 -23.60
CA LEU A 293 6.92 0.00 -23.95
C LEU A 293 6.94 0.22 -25.46
N PHE A 294 7.92 -0.36 -26.16
CA PHE A 294 8.02 -0.28 -27.62
C PHE A 294 6.79 -0.87 -28.30
N ASN A 295 6.38 -2.07 -27.92
CA ASN A 295 5.20 -2.73 -28.46
C ASN A 295 3.91 -1.93 -28.21
N SER A 296 3.89 -1.13 -27.14
CA SER A 296 2.77 -0.26 -26.77
C SER A 296 2.91 1.17 -27.34
N LYS A 297 3.93 1.45 -28.14
CA LYS A 297 4.22 2.75 -28.75
C LYS A 297 4.43 3.89 -27.73
N ILE A 298 4.97 3.57 -26.56
CA ILE A 298 5.38 4.55 -25.55
C ILE A 298 6.82 4.94 -25.81
N GLU A 299 7.08 6.25 -25.90
CA GLU A 299 8.44 6.79 -25.97
C GLU A 299 9.18 6.46 -24.65
N TYR A 300 10.41 5.99 -24.76
CA TYR A 300 11.24 5.70 -23.60
C TYR A 300 12.71 6.05 -23.79
N GLU A 301 13.41 6.20 -22.69
CA GLU A 301 14.87 6.47 -22.66
C GLU A 301 15.52 5.61 -21.57
N ASN A 302 16.60 4.91 -21.89
CA ASN A 302 17.40 4.19 -20.88
C ASN A 302 18.35 5.18 -20.21
N CYS A 303 18.09 5.46 -18.95
CA CYS A 303 18.83 6.42 -18.14
C CYS A 303 19.87 5.77 -17.22
N VAL A 304 19.83 4.45 -17.07
CA VAL A 304 20.74 3.64 -16.23
C VAL A 304 20.58 3.93 -14.73
N THR A 305 20.67 5.18 -14.29
CA THR A 305 20.60 5.61 -12.89
C THR A 305 19.37 6.48 -12.60
N LEU A 306 18.93 6.49 -11.35
CA LEU A 306 17.82 7.31 -10.89
C LEU A 306 18.08 8.81 -11.10
N ARG A 307 19.29 9.29 -10.79
CA ARG A 307 19.69 10.70 -11.00
C ARG A 307 19.53 11.13 -12.45
N ASN A 308 19.99 10.31 -13.38
CA ASN A 308 19.85 10.61 -14.82
C ASN A 308 18.37 10.65 -15.24
N ALA A 309 17.56 9.69 -14.75
CA ALA A 309 16.13 9.63 -15.04
C ALA A 309 15.38 10.88 -14.55
N ILE A 310 15.66 11.32 -13.31
CA ILE A 310 15.07 12.55 -12.75
C ILE A 310 15.47 13.77 -13.57
N ASN A 311 16.76 13.94 -13.91
CA ASN A 311 17.23 15.08 -14.66
C ASN A 311 16.62 15.13 -16.08
N ARG A 312 16.56 13.99 -16.77
CA ARG A 312 15.98 13.88 -18.12
C ARG A 312 14.46 14.12 -18.10
N SER A 313 13.74 13.46 -17.20
CA SER A 313 12.30 13.64 -17.06
C SER A 313 11.92 15.07 -16.70
N THR A 314 12.69 15.73 -15.83
CA THR A 314 12.48 17.14 -15.49
C THR A 314 12.69 18.06 -16.69
N LYS A 315 13.78 17.86 -17.46
CA LYS A 315 14.06 18.65 -18.65
C LYS A 315 12.95 18.51 -19.71
N ASP A 316 12.38 17.32 -19.84
CA ASP A 316 11.25 17.10 -20.78
C ASP A 316 9.95 17.67 -20.20
N ALA A 317 9.70 17.54 -18.90
CA ALA A 317 8.53 18.10 -18.22
C ALA A 317 8.48 19.63 -18.27
N GLU A 318 9.61 20.32 -18.20
CA GLU A 318 9.73 21.79 -18.29
C GLU A 318 9.23 22.36 -19.65
N LYS A 319 9.21 21.55 -20.69
CA LYS A 319 8.66 21.93 -22.02
C LYS A 319 7.13 21.93 -22.04
N SER A 320 6.49 21.30 -21.05
CA SER A 320 5.04 21.19 -21.00
C SER A 320 4.39 22.48 -20.48
N LYS A 321 3.29 22.88 -21.13
CA LYS A 321 2.46 24.01 -20.66
C LYS A 321 1.36 23.57 -19.69
N SER A 322 1.02 22.28 -19.63
CA SER A 322 0.02 21.72 -18.73
C SER A 322 0.67 21.13 -17.49
N LYS A 323 -0.14 20.92 -16.43
CA LYS A 323 0.31 20.19 -15.24
C LYS A 323 0.74 18.77 -15.62
N VAL A 324 1.93 18.37 -15.17
CA VAL A 324 2.55 17.07 -15.44
C VAL A 324 3.04 16.42 -14.15
N THR A 325 3.14 15.10 -14.17
CA THR A 325 3.63 14.31 -13.05
C THR A 325 4.92 13.59 -13.43
N ILE A 326 6.00 13.88 -12.73
CA ILE A 326 7.18 13.00 -12.72
C ILE A 326 6.90 11.95 -11.65
N LEU A 327 6.57 10.75 -12.10
CA LEU A 327 6.18 9.64 -11.26
C LEU A 327 7.31 8.63 -11.16
N PHE A 328 7.92 8.53 -9.99
CA PHE A 328 8.83 7.45 -9.65
C PHE A 328 8.05 6.30 -9.03
N SER A 329 7.61 5.35 -9.84
CA SER A 329 6.89 4.13 -9.45
C SER A 329 7.52 2.95 -10.17
N PRO A 330 8.55 2.34 -9.59
CA PRO A 330 9.51 1.48 -10.29
C PRO A 330 8.93 0.21 -10.90
N ALA A 331 7.84 -0.32 -10.40
CA ALA A 331 7.25 -1.61 -10.76
C ALA A 331 8.21 -2.83 -10.58
N CYS A 332 9.38 -2.60 -10.00
CA CYS A 332 10.49 -3.52 -9.83
C CYS A 332 11.08 -3.43 -8.43
N ALA A 333 11.64 -4.54 -7.93
CA ALA A 333 12.42 -4.51 -6.70
C ALA A 333 13.71 -3.67 -6.88
N SER A 334 14.33 -3.25 -5.77
CA SER A 334 15.44 -2.29 -5.78
C SER A 334 16.84 -2.92 -5.69
N PHE A 335 16.91 -4.24 -5.55
CA PHE A 335 18.11 -4.96 -5.10
C PHE A 335 19.29 -4.98 -6.08
N ASP A 336 19.12 -4.47 -7.30
CA ASP A 336 20.19 -4.30 -8.29
C ASP A 336 21.07 -3.08 -8.00
N GLN A 337 20.50 -2.00 -7.46
CA GLN A 337 21.21 -0.73 -7.21
C GLN A 337 21.13 -0.25 -5.76
N TYR A 338 20.23 -0.81 -4.93
CA TYR A 338 19.97 -0.36 -3.55
C TYR A 338 19.76 -1.54 -2.60
N LYS A 339 20.02 -1.36 -1.33
CA LYS A 339 19.77 -2.38 -0.29
C LYS A 339 18.28 -2.66 -0.09
N ASN A 340 17.44 -1.64 -0.25
CA ASN A 340 16.00 -1.71 -0.08
C ASN A 340 15.31 -0.57 -0.83
N PHE A 341 13.97 -0.58 -0.85
CA PHE A 341 13.18 0.47 -1.50
C PHE A 341 13.23 1.80 -0.75
N GLU A 342 13.50 1.81 0.55
CA GLU A 342 13.63 3.00 1.39
C GLU A 342 14.85 3.82 0.94
N GLU A 343 16.00 3.17 0.79
CA GLU A 343 17.24 3.82 0.31
C GLU A 343 17.01 4.41 -1.09
N ARG A 344 16.39 3.65 -1.99
CA ARG A 344 16.03 4.11 -3.33
C ARG A 344 15.07 5.29 -3.30
N GLY A 345 14.07 5.27 -2.43
CA GLY A 345 13.12 6.36 -2.26
C GLY A 345 13.75 7.61 -1.63
N LEU A 346 14.65 7.45 -0.67
CA LEU A 346 15.39 8.55 -0.07
C LEU A 346 16.28 9.26 -1.10
N GLU A 347 16.96 8.51 -1.97
CA GLU A 347 17.75 9.10 -3.05
C GLU A 347 16.88 9.93 -4.00
N PHE A 348 15.68 9.44 -4.39
CA PHE A 348 14.75 10.24 -5.19
C PHE A 348 14.42 11.57 -4.51
N THR A 349 14.07 11.54 -3.23
CA THR A 349 13.73 12.74 -2.45
C THR A 349 14.89 13.72 -2.40
N THR A 350 16.11 13.21 -2.16
CA THR A 350 17.34 14.02 -2.09
C THR A 350 17.63 14.70 -3.42
N ILE A 351 17.61 13.95 -4.53
CA ILE A 351 17.91 14.49 -5.87
C ILE A 351 16.88 15.56 -6.26
N VAL A 352 15.59 15.32 -6.00
CA VAL A 352 14.53 16.30 -6.29
C VAL A 352 14.74 17.58 -5.46
N GLY A 353 15.10 17.44 -4.19
CA GLY A 353 15.39 18.59 -3.31
C GLY A 353 16.57 19.44 -3.82
N GLU A 354 17.68 18.80 -4.20
CA GLU A 354 18.86 19.45 -4.81
C GLU A 354 18.47 20.20 -6.09
N LEU A 355 17.79 19.51 -6.99
CA LEU A 355 17.38 20.03 -8.30
C LEU A 355 16.48 21.25 -8.18
N VAL A 356 15.52 21.24 -7.25
CA VAL A 356 14.61 22.38 -7.05
C VAL A 356 15.33 23.55 -6.41
N LYS A 357 16.25 23.30 -5.47
CA LYS A 357 17.07 24.34 -4.85
C LYS A 357 17.93 25.07 -5.89
N GLU A 358 18.65 24.32 -6.73
CA GLU A 358 19.45 24.89 -7.82
C GLU A 358 18.63 25.78 -8.74
N ARG A 359 17.42 25.33 -9.12
CA ARG A 359 16.54 26.10 -10.02
C ARG A 359 15.98 27.36 -9.39
N ASN A 360 15.73 27.37 -8.09
CA ASN A 360 15.30 28.56 -7.39
C ASN A 360 16.42 29.59 -7.24
N GLU A 361 17.66 29.15 -7.02
CA GLU A 361 18.85 30.03 -6.95
C GLU A 361 19.11 30.70 -8.31
N ILE A 362 19.08 29.97 -9.41
CA ILE A 362 19.24 30.53 -10.78
C ILE A 362 18.17 31.60 -11.08
N ARG A 363 16.96 31.44 -10.53
CA ARG A 363 15.85 32.38 -10.75
C ARG A 363 15.95 33.68 -9.95
N GLN A 364 16.74 33.68 -8.85
CA GLN A 364 17.02 34.89 -8.06
C GLN A 364 18.15 35.73 -8.66
N ILE A 365 18.92 35.16 -9.59
CA ILE A 365 20.05 35.81 -10.23
C ILE A 365 19.67 36.43 -11.58
N ASN A 366 18.56 36.00 -12.19
CA ASN A 366 18.00 36.51 -13.44
C ASN A 366 16.72 37.35 -13.19
#